data_ca681857715808b8dc3fd4603af263f5
#
_entry.id   ca681857715808b8dc3fd4603af263f5
#
_cell.length_a   1.000
_cell.length_b   1.000
_cell.length_c   1.000
_cell.angle_alpha   90.00
_cell.angle_beta   90.00
_cell.angle_gamma   90.00
#
_symmetry.space_group_name_H-M   'P 1'
#
loop_
_entity.id
_entity.type
_entity.pdbx_description
1 polymer ?
#
loop_
_entity_poly.entity_id
_entity_poly.type
_entity_poly.pdbx_seq_one_letter_code
_entity_poly.pdbx_strand_id
1 'polypeptide(L)'
;MNLEIEKLDHQGRGIAHINDKIVFIENALPGEIVDILITKQNKKIAEAIVKKYIKKSDKRIESVCPYYKECGGCNLLHMSYKDQLEYKQNKVIDIMKRFALLEEGKVKKIVESPNQFNYRNKVTFKYNGKVGYYKRNTNDIVNINYCHLLNESLNKEIENINNIRTRNRIKEIVVRDINESDKQITFDLQKYTENITYPSLKINYTVDNRLIKPIDKSKIIGKICNKEFEVSPTAFFQVNTQQVTNLYNKITEYVKKNVNPTVLDLYCGTGTIGICVSDYAKKILGIEINKMAIIDAKNNAKINNVNNIDFIAGDTKTILKNKDYKTDIIILDPPRAGLDKEVIEDIKRFNAKEIIYVSCDPITLARDIKLLSDLYDVKEVTPFDMFPNTYHVECVCVMKLR
;
A
#
# COMPACT_ATOMS: atom_id res chain seq x y z
N MET A 1 21.29 29.34 3.86
CA MET A 1 20.68 29.94 2.65
C MET A 1 19.18 29.89 2.81
N ASN A 2 18.51 31.05 2.79
CA ASN A 2 17.05 31.12 3.00
C ASN A 2 16.33 30.90 1.68
N LEU A 3 15.37 29.99 1.66
CA LEU A 3 14.53 29.70 0.49
C LEU A 3 13.06 29.73 0.88
N GLU A 4 12.23 30.27 -0.01
CA GLU A 4 10.78 30.17 0.07
C GLU A 4 10.32 28.89 -0.60
N ILE A 5 9.41 28.17 0.05
CA ILE A 5 8.82 26.93 -0.46
C ILE A 5 7.61 27.25 -1.33
N GLU A 6 7.67 26.87 -2.59
CA GLU A 6 6.66 27.19 -3.59
C GLU A 6 5.47 26.20 -3.56
N LYS A 7 5.76 24.91 -3.50
CA LYS A 7 4.77 23.81 -3.55
C LYS A 7 5.34 22.52 -2.98
N LEU A 8 4.52 21.48 -2.91
CA LEU A 8 4.95 20.13 -2.58
C LEU A 8 5.17 19.29 -3.85
N ASP A 9 6.15 18.38 -3.80
CA ASP A 9 6.31 17.33 -4.80
C ASP A 9 5.35 16.15 -4.52
N HIS A 10 5.41 15.13 -5.38
CA HIS A 10 4.58 13.92 -5.24
C HIS A 10 4.94 13.03 -4.02
N GLN A 11 6.05 13.32 -3.33
CA GLN A 11 6.48 12.63 -2.11
C GLN A 11 6.25 13.47 -0.83
N GLY A 12 5.61 14.64 -0.95
CA GLY A 12 5.33 15.54 0.16
C GLY A 12 6.53 16.37 0.60
N ARG A 13 7.57 16.49 -0.24
CA ARG A 13 8.71 17.37 0.01
C ARG A 13 8.43 18.76 -0.54
N GLY A 14 8.90 19.80 0.17
CA GLY A 14 8.84 21.16 -0.35
C GLY A 14 9.72 21.32 -1.58
N ILE A 15 9.26 22.10 -2.56
CA ILE A 15 10.01 22.49 -3.74
C ILE A 15 10.37 23.97 -3.62
N ALA A 16 11.65 24.27 -3.84
CA ALA A 16 12.19 25.61 -4.02
C ALA A 16 13.20 25.61 -5.18
N HIS A 17 13.68 26.76 -5.58
CA HIS A 17 14.69 26.89 -6.63
C HIS A 17 15.93 27.66 -6.12
N ILE A 18 17.10 27.21 -6.57
CA ILE A 18 18.38 27.94 -6.44
C ILE A 18 18.93 28.08 -7.84
N ASN A 19 18.90 29.31 -8.38
CA ASN A 19 19.15 29.56 -9.80
C ASN A 19 18.30 28.60 -10.65
N ASP A 20 18.91 27.79 -11.52
CA ASP A 20 18.23 26.83 -12.39
C ASP A 20 18.02 25.44 -11.77
N LYS A 21 18.37 25.26 -10.47
CA LYS A 21 18.23 23.95 -9.79
C LYS A 21 16.92 23.85 -9.01
N ILE A 22 16.24 22.74 -9.17
CA ILE A 22 15.13 22.35 -8.29
C ILE A 22 15.69 21.78 -6.99
N VAL A 23 15.21 22.28 -5.86
CA VAL A 23 15.60 21.81 -4.53
C VAL A 23 14.41 21.13 -3.87
N PHE A 24 14.56 19.84 -3.55
CA PHE A 24 13.58 19.09 -2.78
C PHE A 24 13.95 19.13 -1.30
N ILE A 25 13.05 19.62 -0.47
CA ILE A 25 13.33 19.93 0.94
C ILE A 25 12.38 19.11 1.82
N GLU A 26 12.97 18.20 2.62
CA GLU A 26 12.22 17.38 3.56
C GLU A 26 11.53 18.24 4.63
N ASN A 27 10.30 17.86 5.02
CA ASN A 27 9.55 18.52 6.10
C ASN A 27 9.27 20.02 5.89
N ALA A 28 9.25 20.51 4.67
CA ALA A 28 8.95 21.91 4.35
C ALA A 28 7.57 22.05 3.71
N LEU A 29 6.85 23.12 4.03
CA LEU A 29 5.51 23.41 3.55
C LEU A 29 5.48 24.67 2.68
N PRO A 30 4.56 24.75 1.69
CA PRO A 30 4.38 25.95 0.88
C PRO A 30 4.16 27.21 1.72
N GLY A 31 4.80 28.32 1.30
CA GLY A 31 4.78 29.61 1.98
C GLY A 31 5.73 29.73 3.18
N GLU A 32 6.47 28.66 3.52
CA GLU A 32 7.53 28.73 4.50
C GLU A 32 8.80 29.35 3.92
N ILE A 33 9.54 30.10 4.76
CA ILE A 33 10.91 30.51 4.47
C ILE A 33 11.83 29.70 5.39
N VAL A 34 12.75 28.95 4.80
CA VAL A 34 13.62 28.01 5.54
C VAL A 34 15.10 28.24 5.23
N ASP A 35 15.95 28.15 6.24
CA ASP A 35 17.38 27.94 6.05
C ASP A 35 17.63 26.44 5.89
N ILE A 36 18.37 26.05 4.85
CA ILE A 36 18.53 24.66 4.45
C ILE A 36 19.97 24.17 4.56
N LEU A 37 20.12 22.86 4.69
CA LEU A 37 21.36 22.13 4.51
C LEU A 37 21.19 21.18 3.31
N ILE A 38 21.97 21.39 2.23
CA ILE A 38 22.00 20.52 1.08
C ILE A 38 22.67 19.20 1.49
N THR A 39 21.99 18.09 1.29
CA THR A 39 22.47 16.73 1.62
C THR A 39 23.01 16.01 0.38
N LYS A 40 22.43 16.30 -0.79
CA LYS A 40 22.84 15.71 -2.07
C LYS A 40 22.54 16.68 -3.19
N GLN A 41 23.37 16.73 -4.22
CA GLN A 41 23.11 17.55 -5.42
C GLN A 41 23.78 17.04 -6.69
N ASN A 42 23.18 17.39 -7.83
CA ASN A 42 23.76 17.28 -9.14
C ASN A 42 23.58 18.60 -9.93
N LYS A 43 23.78 18.59 -11.26
CA LYS A 43 23.66 19.80 -12.10
C LYS A 43 22.26 20.44 -12.07
N LYS A 44 21.17 19.64 -11.96
CA LYS A 44 19.77 20.10 -12.09
C LYS A 44 18.96 20.02 -10.82
N ILE A 45 19.33 19.16 -9.88
CA ILE A 45 18.52 18.80 -8.70
C ILE A 45 19.40 18.83 -7.46
N ALA A 46 18.84 19.33 -6.35
CA ALA A 46 19.40 19.19 -5.02
C ALA A 46 18.34 18.60 -4.06
N GLU A 47 18.83 17.86 -3.07
CA GLU A 47 18.04 17.40 -1.92
C GLU A 47 18.57 18.10 -0.69
N ALA A 48 17.66 18.55 0.17
CA ALA A 48 18.02 19.31 1.36
C ALA A 48 17.09 18.97 2.54
N ILE A 49 17.58 19.30 3.72
CA ILE A 49 16.80 19.27 4.96
C ILE A 49 16.71 20.67 5.53
N VAL A 50 15.62 20.94 6.28
CA VAL A 50 15.46 22.20 6.98
C VAL A 50 16.39 22.26 8.18
N LYS A 51 17.25 23.28 8.21
CA LYS A 51 18.13 23.60 9.34
C LYS A 51 17.41 24.52 10.34
N LYS A 52 16.66 25.50 9.82
CA LYS A 52 15.91 26.47 10.63
C LYS A 52 14.72 26.99 9.85
N TYR A 53 13.56 27.10 10.49
CA TYR A 53 12.39 27.82 9.96
C TYR A 53 12.53 29.31 10.30
N ILE A 54 12.56 30.15 9.28
CA ILE A 54 12.57 31.62 9.42
C ILE A 54 11.12 32.11 9.50
N LYS A 55 10.25 31.60 8.60
CA LYS A 55 8.80 31.80 8.62
C LYS A 55 8.11 30.45 8.48
N LYS A 56 7.17 30.14 9.37
CA LYS A 56 6.36 28.93 9.31
C LYS A 56 5.05 29.19 8.56
N SER A 57 4.53 28.16 7.89
CA SER A 57 3.20 28.15 7.31
C SER A 57 2.12 27.99 8.40
N ASP A 58 0.96 28.61 8.22
CA ASP A 58 -0.20 28.44 9.10
C ASP A 58 -0.77 27.01 9.06
N LYS A 59 -0.45 26.25 8.00
CA LYS A 59 -0.80 24.83 7.86
C LYS A 59 0.12 23.90 8.65
N ARG A 60 1.20 24.42 9.24
CA ARG A 60 2.14 23.61 10.02
C ARG A 60 1.60 23.32 11.41
N ILE A 61 1.60 22.04 11.76
CA ILE A 61 1.37 21.58 13.12
C ILE A 61 2.61 20.92 13.71
N GLU A 62 2.68 20.82 15.03
CA GLU A 62 3.70 20.03 15.68
C GLU A 62 3.34 18.54 15.61
N SER A 63 4.34 17.73 15.27
CA SER A 63 4.13 16.28 15.20
C SER A 63 3.95 15.70 16.58
N VAL A 64 2.92 14.86 16.75
CA VAL A 64 2.69 14.08 17.98
C VAL A 64 3.76 13.00 18.21
N CYS A 65 4.49 12.61 17.15
CA CYS A 65 5.50 11.55 17.21
C CYS A 65 6.89 12.12 17.52
N PRO A 66 7.52 11.73 18.64
CA PRO A 66 8.85 12.23 18.99
C PRO A 66 9.94 11.80 18.00
N TYR A 67 9.72 10.70 17.28
CA TYR A 67 10.66 10.15 16.30
C TYR A 67 10.52 10.76 14.90
N TYR A 68 9.52 11.63 14.66
CA TYR A 68 9.16 12.10 13.32
C TYR A 68 10.31 12.75 12.56
N LYS A 69 11.19 13.47 13.25
CA LYS A 69 12.32 14.16 12.62
C LYS A 69 13.36 13.19 12.03
N GLU A 70 13.47 11.99 12.58
CA GLU A 70 14.48 11.00 12.19
C GLU A 70 13.88 9.80 11.46
N CYS A 71 12.74 9.29 11.93
CA CYS A 71 12.12 8.10 11.40
C CYS A 71 11.60 8.30 9.97
N GLY A 72 11.90 7.34 9.07
CA GLY A 72 11.45 7.33 7.67
C GLY A 72 10.00 6.90 7.45
N GLY A 73 9.27 6.49 8.50
CA GLY A 73 7.94 5.87 8.36
C GLY A 73 6.80 6.84 8.00
N CYS A 74 6.89 8.12 8.35
CA CYS A 74 5.89 9.15 8.08
C CYS A 74 6.48 10.35 7.36
N ASN A 75 5.71 10.99 6.48
CA ASN A 75 6.16 12.11 5.67
C ASN A 75 5.35 13.39 5.92
N LEU A 76 4.10 13.28 6.42
CA LEU A 76 3.13 14.38 6.47
C LEU A 76 2.64 14.72 7.89
N LEU A 77 3.25 14.19 8.97
CA LEU A 77 2.84 14.46 10.36
C LEU A 77 3.01 15.93 10.79
N HIS A 78 3.62 16.76 9.97
CA HIS A 78 3.74 18.21 10.18
C HIS A 78 2.60 19.02 9.54
N MET A 79 1.58 18.33 8.98
CA MET A 79 0.37 18.90 8.39
C MET A 79 -0.87 18.38 9.10
N SER A 80 -1.92 19.20 9.19
CA SER A 80 -3.23 18.73 9.66
C SER A 80 -3.77 17.62 8.74
N TYR A 81 -4.62 16.74 9.26
CA TYR A 81 -5.18 15.66 8.44
C TYR A 81 -5.98 16.18 7.24
N LYS A 82 -6.70 17.30 7.44
CA LYS A 82 -7.41 17.99 6.36
C LYS A 82 -6.45 18.43 5.24
N ASP A 83 -5.31 19.01 5.60
CA ASP A 83 -4.32 19.46 4.61
C ASP A 83 -3.62 18.28 3.93
N GLN A 84 -3.42 17.15 4.63
CA GLN A 84 -2.93 15.92 4.02
C GLN A 84 -3.90 15.38 2.95
N LEU A 85 -5.21 15.40 3.21
CA LEU A 85 -6.23 14.97 2.25
C LEU A 85 -6.28 15.91 1.04
N GLU A 86 -6.22 17.22 1.26
CA GLU A 86 -6.15 18.23 0.19
C GLU A 86 -4.91 18.02 -0.69
N TYR A 87 -3.75 17.84 -0.08
CA TYR A 87 -2.51 17.53 -0.81
C TYR A 87 -2.63 16.26 -1.66
N LYS A 88 -3.15 15.17 -1.09
CA LYS A 88 -3.32 13.90 -1.81
C LYS A 88 -4.34 13.99 -2.94
N GLN A 89 -5.45 14.70 -2.72
CA GLN A 89 -6.46 15.00 -3.73
C GLN A 89 -5.84 15.74 -4.92
N ASN A 90 -5.16 16.85 -4.65
CA ASN A 90 -4.54 17.69 -5.67
C ASN A 90 -3.43 16.95 -6.42
N LYS A 91 -2.63 16.15 -5.71
CA LYS A 91 -1.63 15.27 -6.31
C LYS A 91 -2.23 14.32 -7.36
N VAL A 92 -3.35 13.67 -7.05
CA VAL A 92 -4.00 12.74 -8.00
C VAL A 92 -4.58 13.52 -9.18
N ILE A 93 -5.25 14.64 -8.94
CA ILE A 93 -5.79 15.53 -10.01
C ILE A 93 -4.66 15.94 -10.97
N ASP A 94 -3.56 16.47 -10.44
CA ASP A 94 -2.42 16.93 -11.24
C ASP A 94 -1.81 15.81 -12.08
N ILE A 95 -1.61 14.62 -11.49
CA ILE A 95 -1.04 13.47 -12.18
C ILE A 95 -1.98 12.99 -13.29
N MET A 96 -3.27 12.83 -13.02
CA MET A 96 -4.25 12.38 -14.00
C MET A 96 -4.39 13.37 -15.15
N LYS A 97 -4.41 14.67 -14.86
CA LYS A 97 -4.45 15.73 -15.88
C LYS A 97 -3.20 15.70 -16.77
N ARG A 98 -2.01 15.59 -16.19
CA ARG A 98 -0.74 15.70 -16.96
C ARG A 98 -0.40 14.44 -17.76
N PHE A 99 -0.61 13.27 -17.18
CA PHE A 99 -0.10 12.01 -17.75
C PHE A 99 -1.19 11.16 -18.42
N ALA A 100 -2.41 11.18 -17.89
CA ALA A 100 -3.55 10.49 -18.49
C ALA A 100 -4.45 11.41 -19.33
N LEU A 101 -4.21 12.73 -19.33
CA LEU A 101 -4.97 13.76 -20.06
C LEU A 101 -6.46 13.77 -19.65
N LEU A 102 -6.76 13.41 -18.41
CA LEU A 102 -8.12 13.39 -17.90
C LEU A 102 -8.59 14.79 -17.48
N GLU A 103 -9.87 15.05 -17.68
CA GLU A 103 -10.54 16.22 -17.13
C GLU A 103 -10.64 16.11 -15.60
N GLU A 104 -10.58 17.25 -14.91
CA GLU A 104 -10.59 17.31 -13.44
C GLU A 104 -11.82 16.63 -12.82
N GLY A 105 -13.00 16.79 -13.42
CA GLY A 105 -14.26 16.18 -12.96
C GLY A 105 -14.26 14.63 -12.94
N LYS A 106 -13.29 13.99 -13.60
CA LYS A 106 -13.12 12.53 -13.56
C LYS A 106 -12.51 12.05 -12.25
N VAL A 107 -11.71 12.86 -11.55
CA VAL A 107 -11.15 12.54 -10.23
C VAL A 107 -12.16 12.93 -9.15
N LYS A 108 -12.65 11.91 -8.42
CA LYS A 108 -13.62 12.10 -7.35
C LYS A 108 -12.95 12.61 -6.07
N LYS A 109 -13.77 13.06 -5.12
CA LYS A 109 -13.26 13.44 -3.79
C LYS A 109 -12.58 12.26 -3.13
N ILE A 110 -11.42 12.50 -2.52
CA ILE A 110 -10.67 11.48 -1.78
C ILE A 110 -11.52 10.91 -0.63
N VAL A 111 -11.51 9.59 -0.50
CA VAL A 111 -12.13 8.90 0.62
C VAL A 111 -11.13 8.89 1.78
N GLU A 112 -11.47 9.64 2.82
CA GLU A 112 -10.68 9.73 4.04
C GLU A 112 -10.63 8.39 4.79
N SER A 113 -9.53 8.14 5.50
CA SER A 113 -9.41 6.97 6.37
C SER A 113 -10.29 7.15 7.61
N PRO A 114 -11.01 6.10 8.05
CA PRO A 114 -11.75 6.16 9.31
C PRO A 114 -10.88 6.54 10.50
N ASN A 115 -9.62 6.13 10.50
CA ASN A 115 -8.65 6.45 11.54
C ASN A 115 -7.39 7.04 10.94
N GLN A 116 -6.94 8.18 11.47
CA GLN A 116 -5.65 8.80 11.12
C GLN A 116 -4.47 8.09 11.80
N PHE A 117 -4.70 7.52 12.99
CA PHE A 117 -3.74 6.79 13.81
C PHE A 117 -4.26 5.40 14.14
N ASN A 118 -3.40 4.54 14.68
CA ASN A 118 -3.71 3.19 15.14
C ASN A 118 -4.39 2.28 14.10
N TYR A 119 -4.21 2.58 12.82
CA TYR A 119 -4.86 1.85 11.73
C TYR A 119 -4.07 0.63 11.24
N ARG A 120 -2.75 0.56 11.53
CA ARG A 120 -1.91 -0.53 11.03
C ARG A 120 -2.06 -1.78 11.88
N ASN A 121 -2.41 -2.86 11.20
CA ASN A 121 -2.50 -4.21 11.75
C ASN A 121 -1.25 -5.07 11.49
N LYS A 122 -0.22 -4.50 10.82
CA LYS A 122 1.05 -5.17 10.51
C LYS A 122 2.20 -4.18 10.60
N VAL A 123 3.31 -4.68 11.13
CA VAL A 123 4.59 -3.95 11.18
C VAL A 123 5.74 -4.86 10.77
N THR A 124 6.73 -4.29 10.11
CA THR A 124 8.05 -4.88 9.90
C THR A 124 9.08 -4.00 10.60
N PHE A 125 9.53 -4.45 11.76
CA PHE A 125 10.58 -3.79 12.51
C PHE A 125 11.96 -4.19 11.98
N LYS A 126 12.86 -3.23 11.92
CA LYS A 126 14.31 -3.47 11.86
C LYS A 126 14.82 -3.73 13.27
N TYR A 127 15.87 -4.55 13.39
CA TYR A 127 16.36 -4.98 14.69
C TYR A 127 17.89 -4.87 14.80
N ASN A 128 18.37 -4.18 15.84
CA ASN A 128 19.78 -4.03 16.20
C ASN A 128 20.03 -4.30 17.69
N GLY A 129 19.23 -5.19 18.30
CA GLY A 129 19.13 -5.38 19.75
C GLY A 129 17.88 -4.74 20.33
N LYS A 130 17.30 -3.76 19.63
CA LYS A 130 15.99 -3.15 19.89
C LYS A 130 15.27 -2.94 18.57
N VAL A 131 13.92 -2.91 18.60
CA VAL A 131 13.12 -2.63 17.43
C VAL A 131 13.19 -1.16 17.02
N GLY A 132 13.05 -0.93 15.72
CA GLY A 132 13.00 0.42 15.16
C GLY A 132 12.66 0.43 13.69
N TYR A 133 12.83 1.60 13.09
CA TYR A 133 12.69 1.82 11.65
C TYR A 133 13.94 2.49 11.10
N TYR A 134 14.17 2.39 9.81
CA TYR A 134 15.27 3.13 9.19
C TYR A 134 15.06 4.65 9.34
N LYS A 135 16.16 5.36 9.61
CA LYS A 135 16.22 6.82 9.46
C LYS A 135 15.93 7.17 8.01
N ARG A 136 15.40 8.37 7.81
CA ARG A 136 15.18 8.88 6.45
C ARG A 136 16.47 8.82 5.64
N ASN A 137 16.37 8.24 4.44
CA ASN A 137 17.45 8.15 3.44
C ASN A 137 18.74 7.46 3.93
N THR A 138 18.67 6.64 4.99
CA THR A 138 19.80 5.85 5.51
C THR A 138 19.38 4.42 5.86
N ASN A 139 20.35 3.57 6.20
CA ASN A 139 20.13 2.24 6.77
C ASN A 139 20.33 2.20 8.30
N ASP A 140 20.54 3.35 8.94
CA ASP A 140 20.60 3.45 10.39
C ASP A 140 19.21 3.23 10.99
N ILE A 141 19.14 2.67 12.19
CA ILE A 141 17.88 2.36 12.87
C ILE A 141 17.59 3.41 13.93
N VAL A 142 16.41 4.03 13.87
CA VAL A 142 15.81 4.77 14.96
C VAL A 142 15.06 3.79 15.83
N ASN A 143 15.55 3.50 17.01
CA ASN A 143 14.83 2.66 17.97
C ASN A 143 13.63 3.40 18.51
N ILE A 144 12.52 2.70 18.67
CA ILE A 144 11.25 3.26 19.10
C ILE A 144 10.66 2.47 20.27
N ASN A 145 9.88 3.16 21.10
CA ASN A 145 9.08 2.54 22.17
C ASN A 145 7.57 2.55 21.87
N TYR A 146 7.15 3.35 20.90
CA TYR A 146 5.76 3.49 20.49
C TYR A 146 5.69 4.01 19.05
N CYS A 147 4.67 3.58 18.27
CA CYS A 147 4.38 4.10 16.95
C CYS A 147 2.89 4.43 16.80
N HIS A 148 2.56 5.69 16.61
CA HIS A 148 1.18 6.17 16.48
C HIS A 148 0.39 5.55 15.32
N LEU A 149 1.04 4.95 14.33
CA LEU A 149 0.34 4.28 13.23
C LEU A 149 -0.11 2.87 13.58
N LEU A 150 0.59 2.18 14.49
CA LEU A 150 0.26 0.81 14.89
C LEU A 150 -0.95 0.80 15.83
N ASN A 151 -1.78 -0.24 15.72
CA ASN A 151 -2.80 -0.48 16.74
C ASN A 151 -2.14 -0.70 18.10
N GLU A 152 -2.91 -0.52 19.18
CA GLU A 152 -2.40 -0.60 20.55
C GLU A 152 -1.84 -1.99 20.88
N SER A 153 -2.42 -3.01 20.29
CA SER A 153 -1.98 -4.39 20.49
C SER A 153 -0.58 -4.65 19.93
N LEU A 154 -0.25 -4.07 18.76
CA LEU A 154 1.11 -4.14 18.19
C LEU A 154 2.11 -3.28 18.97
N ASN A 155 1.68 -2.12 19.50
CA ASN A 155 2.54 -1.29 20.33
C ASN A 155 2.99 -2.00 21.62
N LYS A 156 2.10 -2.80 22.25
CA LYS A 156 2.42 -3.63 23.43
C LYS A 156 3.54 -4.66 23.13
N GLU A 157 3.64 -5.13 21.90
CA GLU A 157 4.67 -6.10 21.53
C GLU A 157 6.06 -5.49 21.44
N ILE A 158 6.21 -4.18 21.31
CA ILE A 158 7.53 -3.51 21.22
C ILE A 158 8.39 -3.82 22.45
N GLU A 159 7.82 -3.71 23.64
CA GLU A 159 8.53 -4.01 24.89
C GLU A 159 8.89 -5.50 24.99
N ASN A 160 7.95 -6.38 24.69
CA ASN A 160 8.16 -7.83 24.70
C ASN A 160 9.31 -8.22 23.76
N ILE A 161 9.33 -7.66 22.54
CA ILE A 161 10.38 -7.94 21.55
C ILE A 161 11.74 -7.41 22.00
N ASN A 162 11.79 -6.23 22.61
CA ASN A 162 13.04 -5.63 23.11
C ASN A 162 13.67 -6.44 24.27
N ASN A 163 12.90 -7.31 24.93
CA ASN A 163 13.35 -8.19 26.01
C ASN A 163 13.74 -9.60 25.56
N ILE A 164 13.67 -9.89 24.24
CA ILE A 164 14.04 -11.21 23.69
C ILE A 164 15.51 -11.53 23.97
N ARG A 165 15.76 -12.76 24.44
CA ARG A 165 17.08 -13.35 24.57
C ARG A 165 17.23 -14.47 23.57
N THR A 166 18.17 -14.36 22.62
CA THR A 166 18.42 -15.41 21.61
C THR A 166 19.84 -15.30 21.05
N ARG A 167 20.38 -16.43 20.59
CA ARG A 167 21.62 -16.51 19.81
C ARG A 167 21.39 -16.30 18.31
N ASN A 168 20.12 -16.28 17.86
CA ASN A 168 19.80 -15.99 16.48
C ASN A 168 20.18 -14.54 16.13
N ARG A 169 20.76 -14.35 14.94
CA ARG A 169 20.96 -13.01 14.36
C ARG A 169 19.69 -12.61 13.61
N ILE A 170 18.90 -11.78 14.23
CA ILE A 170 17.64 -11.26 13.69
C ILE A 170 17.94 -10.10 12.74
N LYS A 171 17.37 -10.14 11.52
CA LYS A 171 17.40 -9.06 10.52
C LYS A 171 16.18 -8.16 10.70
N GLU A 172 15.00 -8.78 10.69
CA GLU A 172 13.71 -8.11 10.76
C GLU A 172 12.74 -8.92 11.61
N ILE A 173 11.75 -8.23 12.16
CA ILE A 173 10.67 -8.86 12.92
C ILE A 173 9.35 -8.35 12.36
N VAL A 174 8.56 -9.26 11.82
CA VAL A 174 7.21 -8.95 11.32
C VAL A 174 6.21 -9.34 12.39
N VAL A 175 5.42 -8.39 12.86
CA VAL A 175 4.29 -8.65 13.75
C VAL A 175 3.00 -8.29 13.04
N ARG A 176 2.00 -9.16 13.16
CA ARG A 176 0.68 -8.96 12.58
C ARG A 176 -0.40 -9.26 13.60
N ASP A 177 -1.38 -8.37 13.68
CA ASP A 177 -2.54 -8.46 14.52
C ASP A 177 -3.75 -7.88 13.77
N ILE A 178 -4.57 -8.75 13.20
CA ILE A 178 -5.68 -8.30 12.34
C ILE A 178 -6.97 -8.12 13.15
N ASN A 179 -7.14 -8.83 14.26
CA ASN A 179 -8.39 -8.88 15.03
C ASN A 179 -8.21 -8.79 16.55
N GLU A 180 -7.04 -8.30 17.02
CA GLU A 180 -6.65 -8.12 18.43
C GLU A 180 -6.54 -9.40 19.26
N SER A 181 -7.16 -10.50 18.83
CA SER A 181 -7.20 -11.79 19.56
C SER A 181 -6.27 -12.85 18.98
N ASP A 182 -5.82 -12.69 17.71
CA ASP A 182 -5.02 -13.68 17.01
C ASP A 182 -3.82 -13.03 16.32
N LYS A 183 -2.66 -13.12 16.98
CA LYS A 183 -1.43 -12.47 16.54
C LYS A 183 -0.42 -13.48 16.05
N GLN A 184 0.40 -13.06 15.08
CA GLN A 184 1.57 -13.81 14.67
C GLN A 184 2.82 -12.92 14.66
N ILE A 185 3.96 -13.53 14.97
CA ILE A 185 5.28 -12.95 14.87
C ILE A 185 6.16 -13.82 13.97
N THR A 186 6.87 -13.16 13.06
CA THR A 186 7.82 -13.82 12.16
C THR A 186 9.19 -13.19 12.34
N PHE A 187 10.17 -14.00 12.72
CA PHE A 187 11.56 -13.59 12.82
C PHE A 187 12.28 -13.91 11.51
N ASP A 188 12.70 -12.88 10.78
CA ASP A 188 13.63 -13.07 9.65
C ASP A 188 15.05 -13.09 10.16
N LEU A 189 15.72 -14.23 9.96
CA LEU A 189 17.01 -14.56 10.55
C LEU A 189 18.09 -14.60 9.47
N GLN A 190 19.36 -14.29 9.84
CA GLN A 190 20.49 -14.60 8.98
C GLN A 190 20.68 -16.12 8.85
N LYS A 191 20.50 -16.84 9.96
CA LYS A 191 20.57 -18.29 10.07
C LYS A 191 19.72 -18.71 11.27
N TYR A 192 18.95 -19.78 11.13
CA TYR A 192 18.21 -20.36 12.24
C TYR A 192 19.15 -21.21 13.10
N THR A 193 19.19 -20.97 14.40
CA THR A 193 20.01 -21.72 15.37
C THR A 193 19.17 -22.36 16.47
N GLU A 194 18.12 -21.69 16.93
CA GLU A 194 17.28 -22.15 18.05
C GLU A 194 15.88 -21.55 17.98
N ASN A 195 14.93 -22.14 18.67
CA ASN A 195 13.63 -21.54 18.88
C ASN A 195 13.75 -20.32 19.81
N ILE A 196 13.03 -19.26 19.48
CA ILE A 196 12.91 -18.07 20.34
C ILE A 196 11.73 -18.30 21.27
N THR A 197 11.94 -18.17 22.58
CA THR A 197 10.85 -18.17 23.54
C THR A 197 10.15 -16.82 23.50
N TYR A 198 8.86 -16.85 23.16
CA TYR A 198 8.03 -15.65 23.08
C TYR A 198 6.62 -15.98 23.59
N PRO A 199 6.03 -15.17 24.48
CA PRO A 199 4.72 -15.46 25.05
C PRO A 199 3.59 -15.26 24.05
N SER A 200 2.64 -16.18 24.03
CA SER A 200 1.26 -16.01 23.50
C SER A 200 1.07 -15.67 22.03
N LEU A 201 2.08 -15.80 21.14
CA LEU A 201 1.94 -15.54 19.72
C LEU A 201 2.24 -16.78 18.87
N LYS A 202 1.67 -16.79 17.66
CA LYS A 202 2.05 -17.75 16.60
C LYS A 202 3.41 -17.39 16.04
N ILE A 203 4.45 -18.14 16.42
CA ILE A 203 5.84 -17.83 16.09
C ILE A 203 6.22 -18.51 14.78
N ASN A 204 6.84 -17.75 13.88
CA ASN A 204 7.36 -18.21 12.61
C ASN A 204 8.80 -17.76 12.42
N TYR A 205 9.54 -18.49 11.59
CA TYR A 205 10.91 -18.17 11.24
C TYR A 205 11.10 -18.18 9.73
N THR A 206 11.79 -17.17 9.21
CA THR A 206 12.24 -17.10 7.82
C THR A 206 13.75 -16.95 7.75
N VAL A 207 14.35 -17.49 6.69
CA VAL A 207 15.72 -17.19 6.25
C VAL A 207 15.64 -16.90 4.77
N ASP A 208 16.13 -15.73 4.35
CA ASP A 208 16.04 -15.25 2.97
C ASP A 208 14.61 -15.31 2.42
N ASN A 209 13.65 -14.83 3.21
CA ASN A 209 12.21 -14.83 2.92
C ASN A 209 11.56 -16.20 2.74
N ARG A 210 12.28 -17.31 3.05
CA ARG A 210 11.72 -18.67 3.00
C ARG A 210 11.34 -19.11 4.40
N LEU A 211 10.10 -19.56 4.55
CA LEU A 211 9.58 -20.11 5.81
C LEU A 211 10.33 -21.43 6.13
N ILE A 212 10.97 -21.52 7.32
CA ILE A 212 11.84 -22.64 7.67
C ILE A 212 11.08 -23.72 8.43
N LYS A 213 10.19 -23.33 9.34
CA LYS A 213 9.36 -24.23 10.14
C LYS A 213 7.93 -23.68 10.12
N PRO A 214 7.05 -24.18 9.25
CA PRO A 214 5.64 -23.91 9.39
C PRO A 214 5.15 -24.60 10.67
N ILE A 215 4.71 -23.80 11.64
CA ILE A 215 3.97 -24.33 12.78
C ILE A 215 2.54 -24.54 12.30
N ASP A 216 1.94 -25.70 12.52
CA ASP A 216 0.61 -26.12 12.06
C ASP A 216 -0.53 -25.20 12.52
N LYS A 217 -0.41 -24.11 13.03
CA LYS A 217 -1.41 -23.09 13.40
C LYS A 217 -0.85 -21.67 13.27
N SER A 218 0.04 -21.47 12.29
CA SER A 218 0.70 -20.18 12.10
C SER A 218 -0.15 -19.11 11.44
N LYS A 219 -1.25 -19.50 10.80
CA LYS A 219 -2.19 -18.58 10.13
C LYS A 219 -3.05 -17.83 11.14
N ILE A 220 -3.38 -16.61 10.82
CA ILE A 220 -4.33 -15.77 11.56
C ILE A 220 -5.52 -15.42 10.68
N ILE A 221 -6.65 -15.07 11.29
CA ILE A 221 -7.89 -14.76 10.57
C ILE A 221 -8.13 -13.25 10.59
N GLY A 222 -8.36 -12.67 9.42
CA GLY A 222 -8.81 -11.29 9.24
C GLY A 222 -10.21 -11.23 8.63
N LYS A 223 -10.91 -10.09 8.82
CA LYS A 223 -12.23 -9.86 8.21
C LYS A 223 -12.20 -8.63 7.33
N ILE A 224 -12.71 -8.77 6.09
CA ILE A 224 -12.93 -7.68 5.14
C ILE A 224 -14.27 -7.92 4.46
N CYS A 225 -15.13 -6.90 4.32
CA CYS A 225 -16.44 -7.00 3.66
C CYS A 225 -17.30 -8.18 4.18
N ASN A 226 -17.30 -8.43 5.49
CA ASN A 226 -18.00 -9.55 6.14
C ASN A 226 -17.54 -10.97 5.72
N LYS A 227 -16.40 -11.07 5.03
CA LYS A 227 -15.75 -12.34 4.69
C LYS A 227 -14.52 -12.57 5.58
N GLU A 228 -14.22 -13.84 5.88
CA GLU A 228 -13.08 -14.24 6.70
C GLU A 228 -11.92 -14.70 5.83
N PHE A 229 -10.71 -14.29 6.19
CA PHE A 229 -9.50 -14.60 5.45
C PHE A 229 -8.44 -15.17 6.35
N GLU A 230 -8.02 -16.41 6.08
CA GLU A 230 -6.77 -16.93 6.64
C GLU A 230 -5.58 -16.23 5.97
N VAL A 231 -4.64 -15.81 6.80
CA VAL A 231 -3.44 -15.09 6.35
C VAL A 231 -2.20 -15.82 6.82
N SER A 232 -1.46 -16.40 5.87
CA SER A 232 -0.19 -17.07 6.12
C SER A 232 0.90 -16.06 6.52
N PRO A 233 1.97 -16.48 7.24
CA PRO A 233 3.01 -15.58 7.75
C PRO A 233 3.66 -14.69 6.68
N THR A 234 3.89 -15.22 5.49
CA THR A 234 4.52 -14.52 4.36
C THR A 234 3.53 -13.90 3.38
N ALA A 235 2.22 -14.15 3.54
CA ALA A 235 1.21 -13.62 2.63
C ALA A 235 1.06 -12.10 2.75
N PHE A 236 0.71 -11.46 1.63
CA PHE A 236 0.25 -10.08 1.65
C PHE A 236 -1.17 -10.01 2.22
N PHE A 237 -1.43 -9.02 3.05
CA PHE A 237 -2.76 -8.64 3.51
C PHE A 237 -2.77 -7.15 3.83
N GLN A 238 -3.85 -6.47 3.54
CA GLN A 238 -3.98 -5.02 3.70
C GLN A 238 -3.81 -4.59 5.15
N VAL A 239 -3.00 -3.53 5.36
CA VAL A 239 -2.61 -3.10 6.72
C VAL A 239 -3.61 -2.18 7.39
N ASN A 240 -4.54 -1.58 6.64
CA ASN A 240 -5.63 -0.73 7.11
C ASN A 240 -6.97 -1.37 6.77
N THR A 241 -7.43 -2.28 7.61
CA THR A 241 -8.60 -3.13 7.35
C THR A 241 -9.89 -2.33 7.15
N GLN A 242 -10.05 -1.22 7.88
CA GLN A 242 -11.26 -0.40 7.77
C GLN A 242 -11.29 0.36 6.44
N GLN A 243 -10.16 0.93 6.02
CA GLN A 243 -10.10 1.66 4.76
C GLN A 243 -10.15 0.74 3.54
N VAL A 244 -9.58 -0.46 3.63
CA VAL A 244 -9.70 -1.44 2.54
C VAL A 244 -11.13 -1.89 2.34
N THR A 245 -11.94 -1.96 3.41
CA THR A 245 -13.37 -2.24 3.29
C THR A 245 -14.07 -1.15 2.46
N ASN A 246 -13.76 0.12 2.68
CA ASN A 246 -14.30 1.22 1.85
C ASN A 246 -13.87 1.09 0.38
N LEU A 247 -12.60 0.74 0.14
CA LEU A 247 -12.07 0.53 -1.21
C LEU A 247 -12.77 -0.65 -1.90
N TYR A 248 -12.91 -1.80 -1.22
CA TYR A 248 -13.56 -2.98 -1.80
C TYR A 248 -15.07 -2.79 -1.98
N ASN A 249 -15.73 -2.02 -1.11
CA ASN A 249 -17.12 -1.62 -1.30
C ASN A 249 -17.29 -0.79 -2.59
N LYS A 250 -16.31 0.07 -2.92
CA LYS A 250 -16.31 0.82 -4.18
C LYS A 250 -16.18 -0.12 -5.40
N ILE A 251 -15.32 -1.11 -5.35
CA ILE A 251 -15.22 -2.15 -6.40
C ILE A 251 -16.55 -2.90 -6.53
N THR A 252 -17.10 -3.34 -5.41
CA THR A 252 -18.35 -4.08 -5.34
C THR A 252 -19.52 -3.28 -5.92
N GLU A 253 -19.57 -1.96 -5.69
CA GLU A 253 -20.59 -1.07 -6.28
C GLU A 253 -20.62 -1.18 -7.81
N TYR A 254 -19.46 -1.28 -8.45
CA TYR A 254 -19.38 -1.41 -9.91
C TYR A 254 -19.69 -2.80 -10.40
N VAL A 255 -19.22 -3.85 -9.72
CA VAL A 255 -19.56 -5.23 -10.08
C VAL A 255 -21.09 -5.45 -10.01
N LYS A 256 -21.76 -4.90 -8.98
CA LYS A 256 -23.24 -4.98 -8.80
C LYS A 256 -24.04 -4.33 -9.92
N LYS A 257 -23.51 -3.32 -10.60
CA LYS A 257 -24.20 -2.64 -11.72
C LYS A 257 -24.32 -3.52 -12.96
N ASN A 258 -23.59 -4.63 -13.01
CA ASN A 258 -23.60 -5.59 -14.09
C ASN A 258 -24.45 -6.82 -13.69
N VAL A 259 -25.28 -7.34 -14.61
CA VAL A 259 -26.13 -8.49 -14.33
C VAL A 259 -25.33 -9.78 -14.47
N ASN A 260 -25.06 -10.47 -13.35
CA ASN A 260 -24.31 -11.73 -13.30
C ASN A 260 -23.02 -11.73 -14.15
N PRO A 261 -22.08 -10.78 -13.91
CA PRO A 261 -20.91 -10.67 -14.76
C PRO A 261 -19.94 -11.84 -14.55
N THR A 262 -19.22 -12.18 -15.61
CA THR A 262 -17.97 -12.93 -15.50
C THR A 262 -16.82 -11.97 -15.17
N VAL A 263 -15.97 -12.34 -14.20
CA VAL A 263 -14.91 -11.47 -13.69
C VAL A 263 -13.54 -12.15 -13.82
N LEU A 264 -12.58 -11.43 -14.34
CA LEU A 264 -11.16 -11.81 -14.34
C LEU A 264 -10.42 -10.94 -13.31
N ASP A 265 -9.94 -11.55 -12.21
CA ASP A 265 -9.21 -10.89 -11.11
C ASP A 265 -7.71 -11.14 -11.28
N LEU A 266 -7.01 -10.16 -11.84
CA LEU A 266 -5.57 -10.23 -12.13
C LEU A 266 -4.75 -9.66 -10.97
N TYR A 267 -3.68 -10.37 -10.61
CA TYR A 267 -2.85 -10.10 -9.43
C TYR A 267 -3.66 -10.29 -8.14
N CYS A 268 -4.50 -11.34 -8.09
CA CYS A 268 -5.53 -11.52 -7.06
C CYS A 268 -4.99 -11.79 -5.65
N GLY A 269 -3.69 -12.03 -5.48
CA GLY A 269 -3.08 -12.31 -4.18
C GLY A 269 -3.75 -13.50 -3.47
N THR A 270 -4.21 -13.28 -2.24
CA THR A 270 -4.96 -14.28 -1.46
C THR A 270 -6.46 -14.31 -1.77
N GLY A 271 -6.88 -13.76 -2.93
CA GLY A 271 -8.23 -13.79 -3.43
C GLY A 271 -9.20 -12.81 -2.76
N THR A 272 -8.69 -11.80 -2.06
CA THR A 272 -9.52 -10.93 -1.21
C THR A 272 -10.57 -10.15 -2.00
N ILE A 273 -10.21 -9.54 -3.14
CA ILE A 273 -11.15 -8.77 -3.96
C ILE A 273 -12.18 -9.71 -4.60
N GLY A 274 -11.71 -10.77 -5.29
CA GLY A 274 -12.59 -11.75 -5.94
C GLY A 274 -13.62 -12.37 -4.99
N ILE A 275 -13.19 -12.75 -3.76
CA ILE A 275 -14.08 -13.31 -2.74
C ILE A 275 -15.09 -12.28 -2.24
N CYS A 276 -14.68 -11.01 -2.05
CA CYS A 276 -15.60 -9.94 -1.61
C CYS A 276 -16.69 -9.63 -2.65
N VAL A 277 -16.40 -9.77 -3.95
CA VAL A 277 -17.37 -9.50 -5.02
C VAL A 277 -18.14 -10.74 -5.49
N SER A 278 -17.82 -11.93 -4.97
CA SER A 278 -18.32 -13.21 -5.45
C SER A 278 -19.86 -13.35 -5.43
N ASP A 279 -20.51 -12.71 -4.44
CA ASP A 279 -21.97 -12.75 -4.30
C ASP A 279 -22.70 -12.04 -5.48
N TYR A 280 -21.97 -11.27 -6.31
CA TYR A 280 -22.50 -10.45 -7.40
C TYR A 280 -21.98 -10.88 -8.78
N ALA A 281 -21.15 -11.91 -8.84
CA ALA A 281 -20.58 -12.42 -10.08
C ALA A 281 -21.09 -13.82 -10.42
N LYS A 282 -21.28 -14.11 -11.71
CA LYS A 282 -21.60 -15.45 -12.19
C LYS A 282 -20.43 -16.41 -12.01
N LYS A 283 -19.24 -15.96 -12.39
CA LYS A 283 -17.99 -16.71 -12.29
C LYS A 283 -16.82 -15.76 -12.19
N ILE A 284 -15.83 -16.14 -11.38
CA ILE A 284 -14.60 -15.37 -11.19
C ILE A 284 -13.41 -16.28 -11.50
N LEU A 285 -12.40 -15.74 -12.17
CA LEU A 285 -11.11 -16.38 -12.35
C LEU A 285 -10.02 -15.47 -11.78
N GLY A 286 -9.35 -15.93 -10.71
CA GLY A 286 -8.21 -15.24 -10.11
C GLY A 286 -6.87 -15.75 -10.66
N ILE A 287 -5.95 -14.84 -10.98
CA ILE A 287 -4.58 -15.15 -11.45
C ILE A 287 -3.58 -14.45 -10.55
N GLU A 288 -2.60 -15.21 -10.03
CA GLU A 288 -1.56 -14.72 -9.13
C GLU A 288 -0.27 -15.53 -9.34
N ILE A 289 0.87 -14.86 -9.37
CA ILE A 289 2.18 -15.51 -9.57
C ILE A 289 2.64 -16.31 -8.34
N ASN A 290 2.27 -15.88 -7.15
CA ASN A 290 2.66 -16.50 -5.90
C ASN A 290 1.81 -17.74 -5.60
N LYS A 291 2.41 -18.93 -5.75
CA LYS A 291 1.74 -20.22 -5.49
C LYS A 291 1.18 -20.34 -4.07
N MET A 292 1.86 -19.78 -3.06
CA MET A 292 1.39 -19.84 -1.67
C MET A 292 0.16 -18.94 -1.46
N ALA A 293 0.13 -17.77 -2.10
CA ALA A 293 -1.04 -16.91 -2.09
C ALA A 293 -2.26 -17.59 -2.73
N ILE A 294 -2.08 -18.36 -3.81
CA ILE A 294 -3.15 -19.15 -4.44
C ILE A 294 -3.65 -20.28 -3.52
N ILE A 295 -2.77 -20.90 -2.73
CA ILE A 295 -3.20 -21.89 -1.72
C ILE A 295 -4.08 -21.19 -0.67
N ASP A 296 -3.66 -20.04 -0.17
CA ASP A 296 -4.46 -19.24 0.77
C ASP A 296 -5.78 -18.79 0.12
N ALA A 297 -5.78 -18.33 -1.14
CA ALA A 297 -6.97 -17.92 -1.88
C ALA A 297 -8.02 -19.05 -1.99
N LYS A 298 -7.58 -20.26 -2.32
CA LYS A 298 -8.46 -21.45 -2.38
C LYS A 298 -9.04 -21.82 -1.02
N ASN A 299 -8.24 -21.71 0.04
CA ASN A 299 -8.72 -21.93 1.41
C ASN A 299 -9.72 -20.85 1.82
N ASN A 300 -9.43 -19.59 1.50
CA ASN A 300 -10.29 -18.45 1.79
C ASN A 300 -11.64 -18.55 1.08
N ALA A 301 -11.66 -19.02 -0.17
CA ALA A 301 -12.92 -19.30 -0.88
C ALA A 301 -13.75 -20.38 -0.16
N LYS A 302 -13.11 -21.47 0.31
CA LYS A 302 -13.79 -22.54 1.07
C LYS A 302 -14.35 -22.05 2.39
N ILE A 303 -13.57 -21.28 3.18
CA ILE A 303 -14.00 -20.74 4.48
C ILE A 303 -15.25 -19.88 4.31
N ASN A 304 -15.33 -19.14 3.20
CA ASN A 304 -16.46 -18.25 2.90
C ASN A 304 -17.59 -18.92 2.09
N ASN A 305 -17.54 -20.24 1.84
CA ASN A 305 -18.49 -20.99 1.03
C ASN A 305 -18.66 -20.42 -0.40
N VAL A 306 -17.58 -19.85 -0.96
CA VAL A 306 -17.58 -19.29 -2.33
C VAL A 306 -17.23 -20.39 -3.32
N ASN A 307 -18.20 -20.76 -4.18
CA ASN A 307 -18.07 -21.88 -5.13
C ASN A 307 -17.96 -21.42 -6.60
N ASN A 308 -18.11 -20.14 -6.87
CA ASN A 308 -18.08 -19.55 -8.22
C ASN A 308 -16.75 -18.88 -8.56
N ILE A 309 -15.68 -19.20 -7.85
CA ILE A 309 -14.34 -18.66 -8.06
C ILE A 309 -13.33 -19.79 -8.28
N ASP A 310 -12.52 -19.65 -9.33
CA ASP A 310 -11.36 -20.49 -9.61
C ASP A 310 -10.07 -19.68 -9.51
N PHE A 311 -8.94 -20.34 -9.19
CA PHE A 311 -7.64 -19.68 -9.07
C PHE A 311 -6.55 -20.42 -9.83
N ILE A 312 -5.71 -19.66 -10.57
CA ILE A 312 -4.56 -20.14 -11.32
C ILE A 312 -3.28 -19.51 -10.77
N ALA A 313 -2.30 -20.37 -10.43
CA ALA A 313 -0.96 -19.91 -10.04
C ALA A 313 -0.08 -19.78 -11.28
N GLY A 314 0.45 -18.59 -11.53
CA GLY A 314 1.41 -18.32 -12.59
C GLY A 314 1.52 -16.84 -12.94
N ASP A 315 2.52 -16.53 -13.73
CA ASP A 315 2.72 -15.18 -14.22
C ASP A 315 1.60 -14.73 -15.14
N THR A 316 0.99 -13.58 -14.83
CA THR A 316 -0.17 -13.03 -15.55
C THR A 316 0.09 -12.94 -17.05
N LYS A 317 1.23 -12.38 -17.47
CA LYS A 317 1.62 -12.26 -18.87
C LYS A 317 1.66 -13.61 -19.59
N THR A 318 2.22 -14.63 -18.94
CA THR A 318 2.33 -15.98 -19.49
C THR A 318 0.96 -16.67 -19.60
N ILE A 319 0.10 -16.49 -18.60
CA ILE A 319 -1.22 -17.13 -18.56
C ILE A 319 -2.17 -16.49 -19.57
N LEU A 320 -2.15 -15.19 -19.74
CA LEU A 320 -3.03 -14.47 -20.67
C LEU A 320 -2.65 -14.69 -22.12
N LYS A 321 -1.35 -14.91 -22.40
CA LYS A 321 -0.83 -15.09 -23.76
C LYS A 321 -1.56 -16.21 -24.48
N ASN A 322 -2.06 -15.93 -25.68
CA ASN A 322 -2.72 -16.90 -26.57
C ASN A 322 -4.00 -17.55 -25.97
N LYS A 323 -4.61 -16.94 -24.96
CA LYS A 323 -5.90 -17.39 -24.43
C LYS A 323 -6.96 -16.31 -24.60
N ASP A 324 -8.16 -16.72 -24.97
CA ASP A 324 -9.34 -15.86 -24.99
C ASP A 324 -10.18 -16.11 -23.75
N TYR A 325 -10.15 -15.15 -22.83
CA TYR A 325 -11.04 -15.13 -21.68
C TYR A 325 -12.27 -14.28 -22.01
N LYS A 326 -13.42 -14.91 -22.17
CA LYS A 326 -14.69 -14.19 -22.24
C LYS A 326 -15.01 -13.68 -20.85
N THR A 327 -14.79 -12.40 -20.62
CA THR A 327 -15.02 -11.75 -19.34
C THR A 327 -15.77 -10.43 -19.53
N ASP A 328 -16.68 -10.12 -18.62
CA ASP A 328 -17.42 -8.86 -18.64
C ASP A 328 -16.65 -7.76 -17.90
N ILE A 329 -15.94 -8.14 -16.83
CA ILE A 329 -15.19 -7.20 -15.96
C ILE A 329 -13.77 -7.74 -15.75
N ILE A 330 -12.79 -6.86 -15.86
CA ILE A 330 -11.42 -7.15 -15.44
C ILE A 330 -11.13 -6.30 -14.19
N ILE A 331 -10.74 -6.95 -13.09
CA ILE A 331 -10.23 -6.31 -11.89
C ILE A 331 -8.70 -6.42 -11.91
N LEU A 332 -8.01 -5.31 -11.61
CA LEU A 332 -6.56 -5.20 -11.62
C LEU A 332 -6.08 -4.65 -10.27
N ASP A 333 -5.13 -5.33 -9.62
CA ASP A 333 -4.40 -4.82 -8.44
C ASP A 333 -2.90 -5.12 -8.59
N PRO A 334 -2.23 -4.54 -9.61
CA PRO A 334 -0.83 -4.83 -9.92
C PRO A 334 0.13 -4.22 -8.91
N PRO A 335 1.42 -4.66 -8.90
CA PRO A 335 2.46 -4.05 -8.10
C PRO A 335 2.71 -2.59 -8.50
N ARG A 336 3.50 -1.84 -7.72
CA ARG A 336 3.81 -0.42 -7.94
C ARG A 336 4.32 -0.06 -9.33
N ALA A 337 4.93 -1.00 -10.04
CA ALA A 337 5.40 -0.78 -11.41
C ALA A 337 4.26 -0.61 -12.43
N GLY A 338 3.02 -0.96 -12.05
CA GLY A 338 1.87 -1.00 -12.95
C GLY A 338 1.89 -2.23 -13.85
N LEU A 339 1.23 -2.15 -15.00
CA LEU A 339 1.09 -3.25 -15.95
C LEU A 339 2.27 -3.30 -16.96
N ASP A 340 2.63 -4.51 -17.35
CA ASP A 340 3.48 -4.73 -18.52
C ASP A 340 2.70 -4.43 -19.82
N LYS A 341 3.41 -3.98 -20.86
CA LYS A 341 2.78 -3.65 -22.15
C LYS A 341 2.03 -4.83 -22.76
N GLU A 342 2.59 -6.01 -22.64
CA GLU A 342 1.97 -7.24 -23.15
C GLU A 342 0.66 -7.56 -22.44
N VAL A 343 0.58 -7.34 -21.12
CA VAL A 343 -0.66 -7.51 -20.35
C VAL A 343 -1.71 -6.49 -20.78
N ILE A 344 -1.31 -5.25 -21.08
CA ILE A 344 -2.21 -4.22 -21.62
C ILE A 344 -2.81 -4.66 -22.94
N GLU A 345 -2.01 -5.19 -23.88
CA GLU A 345 -2.50 -5.68 -25.17
C GLU A 345 -3.44 -6.90 -25.02
N ASP A 346 -3.15 -7.80 -24.07
CA ASP A 346 -4.06 -8.91 -23.77
C ASP A 346 -5.40 -8.43 -23.18
N ILE A 347 -5.37 -7.44 -22.28
CA ILE A 347 -6.58 -6.80 -21.73
C ILE A 347 -7.43 -6.18 -22.84
N LYS A 348 -6.80 -5.46 -23.78
CA LYS A 348 -7.51 -4.91 -24.95
C LYS A 348 -8.14 -5.99 -25.81
N ARG A 349 -7.42 -7.09 -26.05
CA ARG A 349 -7.91 -8.24 -26.84
C ARG A 349 -9.14 -8.91 -26.23
N PHE A 350 -9.23 -8.97 -24.89
CA PHE A 350 -10.40 -9.54 -24.21
C PHE A 350 -11.66 -8.70 -24.36
N ASN A 351 -11.51 -7.41 -24.65
CA ASN A 351 -12.62 -6.51 -24.96
C ASN A 351 -13.71 -6.53 -23.87
N ALA A 352 -13.28 -6.60 -22.59
CA ALA A 352 -14.19 -6.60 -21.45
C ALA A 352 -14.98 -5.29 -21.39
N LYS A 353 -16.24 -5.34 -20.96
CA LYS A 353 -17.11 -4.16 -20.87
C LYS A 353 -16.60 -3.12 -19.89
N GLU A 354 -15.91 -3.58 -18.84
CA GLU A 354 -15.46 -2.71 -17.76
C GLU A 354 -14.10 -3.18 -17.19
N ILE A 355 -13.25 -2.22 -16.86
CA ILE A 355 -12.00 -2.43 -16.13
C ILE A 355 -12.10 -1.68 -14.81
N ILE A 356 -11.82 -2.35 -13.70
CA ILE A 356 -11.70 -1.77 -12.36
C ILE A 356 -10.24 -1.92 -11.94
N TYR A 357 -9.50 -0.81 -11.92
CA TYR A 357 -8.07 -0.79 -11.66
C TYR A 357 -7.78 -0.18 -10.29
N VAL A 358 -7.27 -1.00 -9.37
CA VAL A 358 -6.74 -0.57 -8.07
C VAL A 358 -5.25 -0.29 -8.24
N SER A 359 -4.76 0.84 -7.73
CA SER A 359 -3.35 1.21 -7.84
C SER A 359 -2.85 1.97 -6.63
N CYS A 360 -1.70 1.57 -6.11
CA CYS A 360 -0.98 2.27 -5.05
C CYS A 360 -0.04 3.38 -5.56
N ASP A 361 0.07 3.58 -6.88
CA ASP A 361 0.88 4.62 -7.49
C ASP A 361 0.11 5.35 -8.61
N PRO A 362 -0.34 6.59 -8.39
CA PRO A 362 -1.08 7.35 -9.39
C PRO A 362 -0.31 7.62 -10.69
N ILE A 363 1.04 7.63 -10.66
CA ILE A 363 1.86 7.90 -11.85
C ILE A 363 1.80 6.71 -12.81
N THR A 364 2.00 5.50 -12.29
CA THR A 364 1.90 4.27 -13.10
C THR A 364 0.46 4.03 -13.56
N LEU A 365 -0.52 4.31 -12.71
CA LEU A 365 -1.93 4.28 -13.10
C LEU A 365 -2.23 5.21 -14.28
N ALA A 366 -1.77 6.47 -14.23
CA ALA A 366 -2.00 7.43 -15.29
C ALA A 366 -1.33 7.02 -16.62
N ARG A 367 -0.13 6.40 -16.55
CA ARG A 367 0.54 5.80 -17.72
C ARG A 367 -0.31 4.68 -18.34
N ASP A 368 -0.81 3.78 -17.51
CA ASP A 368 -1.56 2.61 -17.97
C ASP A 368 -2.94 3.01 -18.51
N ILE A 369 -3.62 3.97 -17.87
CA ILE A 369 -4.84 4.60 -18.39
C ILE A 369 -4.60 5.14 -19.82
N LYS A 370 -3.51 5.87 -20.02
CA LYS A 370 -3.18 6.42 -21.34
C LYS A 370 -2.96 5.32 -22.39
N LEU A 371 -2.38 4.18 -22.00
CA LEU A 371 -2.18 3.05 -22.90
C LEU A 371 -3.48 2.29 -23.21
N LEU A 372 -4.49 2.37 -22.35
CA LEU A 372 -5.81 1.76 -22.55
C LEU A 372 -6.83 2.71 -23.20
N SER A 373 -6.49 4.01 -23.32
CA SER A 373 -7.44 5.05 -23.73
C SER A 373 -7.87 5.01 -25.19
N ASP A 374 -7.25 4.21 -26.04
CA ASP A 374 -7.69 3.95 -27.41
C ASP A 374 -8.98 3.10 -27.45
N LEU A 375 -9.21 2.25 -26.46
CA LEU A 375 -10.35 1.34 -26.40
C LEU A 375 -11.30 1.64 -25.22
N TYR A 376 -10.79 2.22 -24.13
CA TYR A 376 -11.55 2.43 -22.91
C TYR A 376 -11.63 3.91 -22.51
N ASP A 377 -12.82 4.34 -22.11
CA ASP A 377 -13.05 5.66 -21.51
C ASP A 377 -13.05 5.61 -19.97
N VAL A 378 -12.30 6.50 -19.34
CA VAL A 378 -12.33 6.62 -17.88
C VAL A 378 -13.68 7.16 -17.43
N LYS A 379 -14.35 6.42 -16.55
CA LYS A 379 -15.58 6.83 -15.90
C LYS A 379 -15.28 7.75 -14.73
N GLU A 380 -14.42 7.25 -13.84
CA GLU A 380 -13.94 8.00 -12.68
C GLU A 380 -12.63 7.41 -12.13
N VAL A 381 -11.90 8.23 -11.37
CA VAL A 381 -10.78 7.85 -10.51
C VAL A 381 -11.13 8.29 -9.10
N THR A 382 -11.23 7.36 -8.15
CA THR A 382 -11.52 7.66 -6.75
C THR A 382 -10.26 7.42 -5.91
N PRO A 383 -9.65 8.48 -5.34
CA PRO A 383 -8.52 8.32 -4.41
C PRO A 383 -9.00 7.86 -3.03
N PHE A 384 -8.18 7.04 -2.35
CA PHE A 384 -8.39 6.56 -0.99
C PHE A 384 -7.16 6.86 -0.13
N ASP A 385 -7.37 7.46 1.04
CA ASP A 385 -6.28 7.61 2.01
C ASP A 385 -6.09 6.32 2.79
N MET A 386 -5.42 5.33 2.15
CA MET A 386 -5.09 4.05 2.75
C MET A 386 -4.01 4.18 3.84
N PHE A 387 -3.13 5.19 3.71
CA PHE A 387 -1.96 5.39 4.55
C PHE A 387 -1.88 6.82 5.08
N PRO A 388 -2.74 7.22 6.05
CA PRO A 388 -2.64 8.50 6.73
C PRO A 388 -1.22 8.80 7.22
N ASN A 389 -0.85 10.08 7.26
CA ASN A 389 0.46 10.58 7.67
C ASN A 389 1.63 10.25 6.74
N THR A 390 1.36 9.61 5.59
CA THR A 390 2.32 9.36 4.52
C THR A 390 1.86 10.00 3.21
N TYR A 391 2.74 10.16 2.23
CA TYR A 391 2.40 10.69 0.90
C TYR A 391 1.67 9.68 0.00
N HIS A 392 1.55 8.42 0.42
CA HIS A 392 0.90 7.37 -0.36
C HIS A 392 -0.60 7.60 -0.48
N VAL A 393 -1.13 7.29 -1.65
CA VAL A 393 -2.55 7.32 -1.96
C VAL A 393 -2.89 6.12 -2.85
N GLU A 394 -3.95 5.40 -2.50
CA GLU A 394 -4.51 4.35 -3.35
C GLU A 394 -5.57 4.97 -4.26
N CYS A 395 -5.74 4.44 -5.46
CA CYS A 395 -6.76 4.87 -6.40
C CYS A 395 -7.56 3.68 -6.92
N VAL A 396 -8.87 3.84 -7.05
CA VAL A 396 -9.73 2.95 -7.84
C VAL A 396 -10.14 3.70 -9.09
N CYS A 397 -9.67 3.23 -10.26
CA CYS A 397 -10.05 3.76 -11.55
C CYS A 397 -11.04 2.82 -12.22
N VAL A 398 -12.16 3.35 -12.69
CA VAL A 398 -13.16 2.59 -13.44
C VAL A 398 -13.17 3.08 -14.89
N MET A 399 -12.99 2.14 -15.82
CA MET A 399 -12.97 2.40 -17.24
C MET A 399 -14.03 1.56 -17.92
N LYS A 400 -14.67 2.11 -18.96
CA LYS A 400 -15.68 1.40 -19.78
C LYS A 400 -15.22 1.32 -21.22
N LEU A 401 -15.53 0.19 -21.83
CA LEU A 401 -15.36 -0.03 -23.26
C LEU A 401 -16.16 1.04 -24.03
N ARG A 402 -15.57 1.60 -25.09
CA ARG A 402 -16.21 2.57 -25.99
C ARG A 402 -17.32 1.94 -26.81
#